data_72fdd503133c3234c5e393d002ad79f9
#
_entry.id   72fdd503133c3234c5e393d002ad79f9
#
_cell.length_a   1.000
_cell.length_b   1.000
_cell.length_c   1.000
_cell.angle_alpha   90.00
_cell.angle_beta   90.00
_cell.angle_gamma   90.00
#
_symmetry.space_group_name_H-M   'P 1'
#
loop_
_entity.id
_entity.type
_entity.pdbx_description
1 polymer ?
#
loop_
_entity_poly.entity_id
_entity_poly.type
_entity_poly.pdbx_seq_one_letter_code
_entity_poly.pdbx_strand_id
1 'polypeptide(L)'
;MKEIILDTETTGLSVKEGHRIVEIGCIELENFIPTNNNFHCYLNPERKVSEKALEIHGYTDDFLSNKKKFKEIVNDFLLFIKDKKLIIHNSEFDIAHINHELSILGLKHLENEITDTLVLARNKFPGSSVSLDALCKRYRVDNSKRTQHNALIDCDLLAKVYINLIDQKEPTLNFENQNYLVNQNSKLTPYFKKVIDITDEEKKSHKEYLLNNLKKNFF
;
A
#
# COMPACT_ATOMS: atom_id res chain seq x y z
N MET A 1 1.29 -12.10 -4.68
CA MET A 1 0.15 -12.00 -3.75
C MET A 1 -0.33 -10.56 -3.75
N LYS A 2 -1.65 -10.33 -3.88
CA LYS A 2 -2.21 -8.98 -3.87
C LYS A 2 -2.89 -8.73 -2.53
N GLU A 3 -2.57 -7.59 -1.93
CA GLU A 3 -3.12 -7.11 -0.66
C GLU A 3 -3.66 -5.69 -0.84
N ILE A 4 -4.61 -5.29 -0.02
CA ILE A 4 -5.18 -3.94 -0.02
C ILE A 4 -4.91 -3.30 1.34
N ILE A 5 -4.21 -2.20 1.34
CA ILE A 5 -4.20 -1.27 2.47
C ILE A 5 -5.52 -0.50 2.43
N LEU A 6 -6.23 -0.47 3.55
CA LEU A 6 -7.53 0.20 3.63
C LEU A 6 -7.60 1.06 4.89
N ASP A 7 -8.21 2.22 4.74
CA ASP A 7 -8.50 3.16 5.83
C ASP A 7 -9.80 3.90 5.54
N THR A 8 -10.52 4.32 6.58
CA THR A 8 -11.80 5.05 6.45
C THR A 8 -11.87 6.23 7.40
N GLU A 9 -12.45 7.35 6.92
CA GLU A 9 -12.90 8.43 7.79
C GLU A 9 -14.41 8.38 7.97
N THR A 10 -14.88 8.81 9.13
CA THR A 10 -16.28 8.63 9.53
C THR A 10 -16.85 9.88 10.20
N THR A 11 -18.18 9.96 10.29
CA THR A 11 -18.86 11.06 11.04
C THR A 11 -18.69 10.97 12.55
N GLY A 12 -18.05 9.92 13.08
CA GLY A 12 -17.80 9.69 14.49
C GLY A 12 -17.50 8.23 14.81
N LEU A 13 -17.28 7.89 16.09
CA LEU A 13 -16.63 6.65 16.49
C LEU A 13 -17.51 5.41 16.45
N SER A 14 -18.81 5.51 16.74
CA SER A 14 -19.64 4.34 17.03
C SER A 14 -20.72 4.10 15.98
N VAL A 15 -20.70 2.96 15.33
CA VAL A 15 -21.80 2.52 14.44
C VAL A 15 -23.13 2.38 15.18
N LYS A 16 -23.11 2.10 16.49
CA LYS A 16 -24.33 2.01 17.32
C LYS A 16 -25.03 3.36 17.47
N GLU A 17 -24.28 4.47 17.33
CA GLU A 17 -24.81 5.83 17.31
C GLU A 17 -25.20 6.26 15.88
N GLY A 18 -25.14 5.34 14.94
CA GLY A 18 -25.49 5.55 13.54
C GLY A 18 -24.42 6.32 12.77
N HIS A 19 -23.17 6.39 13.24
CA HIS A 19 -22.11 7.03 12.48
C HIS A 19 -21.84 6.32 11.16
N ARG A 20 -21.50 7.10 10.14
CA ARG A 20 -21.40 6.69 8.73
C ARG A 20 -20.02 7.01 8.17
N ILE A 21 -19.63 6.35 7.10
CA ILE A 21 -18.37 6.61 6.39
C ILE A 21 -18.47 7.90 5.57
N VAL A 22 -17.42 8.72 5.61
CA VAL A 22 -17.28 9.97 4.81
C VAL A 22 -16.15 9.89 3.79
N GLU A 23 -15.18 9.00 3.99
CA GLU A 23 -14.09 8.76 3.04
C GLU A 23 -13.65 7.29 3.10
N ILE A 24 -13.31 6.73 1.94
CA ILE A 24 -12.67 5.42 1.82
C ILE A 24 -11.40 5.59 1.01
N GLY A 25 -10.28 5.14 1.55
CA GLY A 25 -9.00 5.02 0.87
C GLY A 25 -8.56 3.56 0.78
N CYS A 26 -8.11 3.14 -0.40
CA CYS A 26 -7.51 1.82 -0.60
C CYS A 26 -6.32 1.93 -1.55
N ILE A 27 -5.21 1.26 -1.21
CA ILE A 27 -4.03 1.13 -2.07
C ILE A 27 -3.72 -0.35 -2.25
N GLU A 28 -3.58 -0.77 -3.51
CA GLU A 28 -3.19 -2.14 -3.81
C GLU A 28 -1.68 -2.30 -3.66
N LEU A 29 -1.28 -3.36 -2.94
CA LEU A 29 0.09 -3.86 -2.92
C LEU A 29 0.17 -5.13 -3.76
N GLU A 30 1.24 -5.30 -4.52
CA GLU A 30 1.60 -6.55 -5.15
C GLU A 30 3.01 -6.95 -4.70
N ASN A 31 3.10 -8.07 -3.98
CA ASN A 31 4.34 -8.53 -3.35
C ASN A 31 5.00 -7.44 -2.47
N PHE A 32 4.17 -6.78 -1.64
CA PHE A 32 4.55 -5.68 -0.74
C PHE A 32 4.99 -4.37 -1.43
N ILE A 33 4.82 -4.26 -2.75
CA ILE A 33 5.12 -3.04 -3.49
C ILE A 33 3.79 -2.34 -3.81
N PRO A 34 3.61 -1.05 -3.46
CA PRO A 34 2.45 -0.29 -3.88
C PRO A 34 2.34 -0.27 -5.41
N THR A 35 1.17 -0.61 -5.92
CA THR A 35 0.84 -0.45 -7.33
C THR A 35 0.23 0.94 -7.57
N ASN A 36 0.04 1.32 -8.82
CA ASN A 36 -0.69 2.55 -9.15
C ASN A 36 -2.21 2.36 -9.08
N ASN A 37 -2.68 1.16 -8.68
CA ASN A 37 -4.09 0.84 -8.56
C ASN A 37 -4.58 1.22 -7.16
N ASN A 38 -5.49 2.19 -7.10
CA ASN A 38 -6.09 2.66 -5.86
C ASN A 38 -7.59 2.86 -6.02
N PHE A 39 -8.30 2.82 -4.89
CA PHE A 39 -9.70 3.20 -4.80
C PHE A 39 -9.81 4.32 -3.77
N HIS A 40 -10.37 5.45 -4.18
CA HIS A 40 -10.55 6.59 -3.29
C HIS A 40 -11.85 7.31 -3.59
N CYS A 41 -12.63 7.58 -2.56
CA CYS A 41 -13.84 8.38 -2.70
C CYS A 41 -14.24 9.07 -1.39
N TYR A 42 -14.78 10.28 -1.53
CA TYR A 42 -15.53 10.96 -0.48
C TYR A 42 -17.01 10.58 -0.60
N LEU A 43 -17.69 10.46 0.55
CA LEU A 43 -19.06 10.00 0.61
C LEU A 43 -19.96 11.01 1.32
N ASN A 44 -21.19 11.14 0.81
CA ASN A 44 -22.26 11.80 1.55
C ASN A 44 -22.83 10.84 2.59
N PRO A 45 -22.61 11.09 3.88
CA PRO A 45 -23.06 10.19 4.94
C PRO A 45 -24.56 10.30 5.24
N GLU A 46 -25.27 11.23 4.60
CA GLU A 46 -26.69 11.55 4.88
C GLU A 46 -26.99 11.91 6.34
N ARG A 47 -25.98 12.38 7.04
CA ARG A 47 -26.05 12.85 8.44
C ARG A 47 -24.96 13.88 8.71
N LYS A 48 -25.08 14.60 9.82
CA LYS A 48 -24.08 15.57 10.24
C LYS A 48 -22.83 14.90 10.77
N VAL A 49 -21.69 15.50 10.46
CA VAL A 49 -20.38 15.15 11.02
C VAL A 49 -20.33 15.66 12.46
N SER A 50 -19.82 14.84 13.39
CA SER A 50 -19.59 15.28 14.77
C SER A 50 -18.44 16.30 14.82
N GLU A 51 -18.46 17.21 15.81
CA GLU A 51 -17.41 18.22 15.99
C GLU A 51 -16.02 17.57 16.11
N LYS A 52 -15.92 16.47 16.86
CA LYS A 52 -14.67 15.72 17.02
C LYS A 52 -14.14 15.13 15.72
N ALA A 53 -15.03 14.58 14.88
CA ALA A 53 -14.64 14.03 13.60
C ALA A 53 -14.20 15.15 12.65
N LEU A 54 -14.92 16.28 12.64
CA LEU A 54 -14.54 17.47 11.86
C LEU A 54 -13.15 18.00 12.25
N GLU A 55 -12.80 18.02 13.53
CA GLU A 55 -11.45 18.41 14.00
C GLU A 55 -10.37 17.47 13.48
N ILE A 56 -10.67 16.17 13.31
CA ILE A 56 -9.72 15.15 12.88
C ILE A 56 -9.46 15.22 11.38
N HIS A 57 -10.52 15.13 10.54
CA HIS A 57 -10.38 15.01 9.08
C HIS A 57 -10.75 16.30 8.32
N GLY A 58 -11.42 17.27 8.96
CA GLY A 58 -11.71 18.58 8.36
C GLY A 58 -12.84 18.62 7.32
N TYR A 59 -13.59 17.51 7.09
CA TYR A 59 -14.63 17.46 6.07
C TYR A 59 -15.95 18.03 6.63
N THR A 60 -16.37 19.16 6.05
CA THR A 60 -17.62 19.83 6.45
C THR A 60 -18.83 19.14 5.83
N ASP A 61 -20.01 19.33 6.44
CA ASP A 61 -21.29 18.84 5.89
C ASP A 61 -21.54 19.37 4.46
N ASP A 62 -21.19 20.63 4.20
CA ASP A 62 -21.32 21.24 2.87
C ASP A 62 -20.45 20.55 1.84
N PHE A 63 -19.19 20.26 2.17
CA PHE A 63 -18.28 19.52 1.29
C PHE A 63 -18.81 18.13 0.94
N LEU A 64 -19.37 17.43 1.93
CA LEU A 64 -19.85 16.05 1.78
C LEU A 64 -21.23 15.98 1.11
N SER A 65 -22.04 17.03 1.20
CA SER A 65 -23.43 17.05 0.68
C SER A 65 -23.54 16.68 -0.80
N ASN A 66 -22.54 17.08 -1.60
CA ASN A 66 -22.50 16.86 -3.06
C ASN A 66 -21.73 15.60 -3.47
N LYS A 67 -21.31 14.76 -2.52
CA LYS A 67 -20.58 13.52 -2.82
C LYS A 67 -21.55 12.37 -3.08
N LYS A 68 -21.04 11.30 -3.69
CA LYS A 68 -21.79 10.06 -3.90
C LYS A 68 -22.14 9.43 -2.55
N LYS A 69 -23.27 8.75 -2.50
CA LYS A 69 -23.64 7.92 -1.34
C LYS A 69 -22.95 6.57 -1.43
N PHE A 70 -22.79 5.88 -0.30
CA PHE A 70 -22.16 4.56 -0.27
C PHE A 70 -22.81 3.56 -1.23
N LYS A 71 -24.14 3.56 -1.35
CA LYS A 71 -24.88 2.71 -2.29
C LYS A 71 -24.49 2.88 -3.77
N GLU A 72 -23.92 4.03 -4.15
CA GLU A 72 -23.54 4.33 -5.54
C GLU A 72 -22.15 3.83 -5.88
N ILE A 73 -21.33 3.50 -4.86
CA ILE A 73 -19.95 3.09 -5.04
C ILE A 73 -19.69 1.65 -4.54
N VAL A 74 -20.63 1.06 -3.83
CA VAL A 74 -20.42 -0.21 -3.15
C VAL A 74 -20.00 -1.35 -4.07
N ASN A 75 -20.55 -1.42 -5.28
CA ASN A 75 -20.20 -2.47 -6.24
C ASN A 75 -18.74 -2.33 -6.72
N ASP A 76 -18.32 -1.09 -7.02
CA ASP A 76 -16.93 -0.80 -7.44
C ASP A 76 -15.96 -1.08 -6.28
N PHE A 77 -16.34 -0.69 -5.07
CA PHE A 77 -15.56 -0.95 -3.86
C PHE A 77 -15.40 -2.46 -3.60
N LEU A 78 -16.51 -3.20 -3.59
CA LEU A 78 -16.46 -4.67 -3.37
C LEU A 78 -15.67 -5.38 -4.47
N LEU A 79 -15.79 -4.95 -5.72
CA LEU A 79 -14.99 -5.49 -6.82
C LEU A 79 -13.49 -5.21 -6.63
N PHE A 80 -13.14 -4.02 -6.14
CA PHE A 80 -11.75 -3.63 -5.91
C PHE A 80 -11.07 -4.50 -4.84
N ILE A 81 -11.77 -4.80 -3.73
CA ILE A 81 -11.23 -5.58 -2.62
C ILE A 81 -11.45 -7.10 -2.76
N LYS A 82 -12.17 -7.54 -3.81
CA LYS A 82 -12.55 -8.94 -3.99
C LYS A 82 -11.34 -9.86 -3.97
N ASP A 83 -11.46 -10.96 -3.20
CA ASP A 83 -10.47 -12.04 -3.09
C ASP A 83 -9.05 -11.56 -2.67
N LYS A 84 -8.95 -10.36 -2.09
CA LYS A 84 -7.69 -9.79 -1.60
C LYS A 84 -7.70 -9.70 -0.09
N LYS A 85 -6.52 -9.84 0.50
CA LYS A 85 -6.29 -9.63 1.92
C LYS A 85 -6.32 -8.14 2.24
N LEU A 86 -6.99 -7.76 3.33
CA LEU A 86 -7.06 -6.38 3.80
C LEU A 86 -6.04 -6.14 4.92
N ILE A 87 -5.31 -5.06 4.81
CA ILE A 87 -4.33 -4.58 5.78
C ILE A 87 -4.86 -3.27 6.34
N ILE A 88 -5.17 -3.22 7.63
CA ILE A 88 -5.86 -2.11 8.27
C ILE A 88 -5.18 -1.81 9.61
N HIS A 89 -5.17 -0.55 10.03
CA HIS A 89 -4.64 -0.15 11.35
C HIS A 89 -5.78 0.09 12.34
N ASN A 90 -6.00 -0.83 13.28
CA ASN A 90 -7.19 -0.91 14.14
C ASN A 90 -8.45 -1.36 13.37
N SER A 91 -8.32 -2.51 12.75
CA SER A 91 -9.29 -3.06 11.78
C SER A 91 -10.73 -3.19 12.30
N GLU A 92 -10.91 -3.37 13.60
CA GLU A 92 -12.25 -3.46 14.22
C GLU A 92 -13.10 -2.23 13.90
N PHE A 93 -12.48 -1.05 13.88
CA PHE A 93 -13.17 0.21 13.60
C PHE A 93 -13.68 0.27 12.16
N ASP A 94 -12.79 0.10 11.18
CA ASP A 94 -13.13 0.23 9.77
C ASP A 94 -14.09 -0.86 9.30
N ILE A 95 -13.84 -2.09 9.71
CA ILE A 95 -14.69 -3.23 9.36
C ILE A 95 -16.09 -3.08 9.95
N ALA A 96 -16.22 -2.56 11.18
CA ALA A 96 -17.53 -2.30 11.77
C ALA A 96 -18.33 -1.27 10.95
N HIS A 97 -17.69 -0.18 10.51
CA HIS A 97 -18.35 0.85 9.71
C HIS A 97 -18.70 0.35 8.30
N ILE A 98 -17.79 -0.37 7.64
CA ILE A 98 -18.07 -0.95 6.31
C ILE A 98 -19.22 -1.96 6.40
N ASN A 99 -19.18 -2.88 7.38
CA ASN A 99 -20.24 -3.87 7.57
C ASN A 99 -21.58 -3.24 7.94
N HIS A 100 -21.55 -2.11 8.67
CA HIS A 100 -22.75 -1.33 8.94
C HIS A 100 -23.36 -0.76 7.64
N GLU A 101 -22.55 -0.15 6.79
CA GLU A 101 -23.00 0.35 5.50
C GLU A 101 -23.56 -0.76 4.59
N LEU A 102 -22.89 -1.92 4.57
CA LEU A 102 -23.37 -3.10 3.83
C LEU A 102 -24.71 -3.61 4.38
N SER A 103 -24.88 -3.64 5.72
CA SER A 103 -26.11 -4.05 6.37
C SER A 103 -27.29 -3.13 6.04
N ILE A 104 -27.08 -1.81 5.96
CA ILE A 104 -28.11 -0.84 5.53
C ILE A 104 -28.60 -1.17 4.11
N LEU A 105 -27.73 -1.67 3.25
CA LEU A 105 -28.08 -2.07 1.87
C LEU A 105 -28.58 -3.52 1.75
N GLY A 106 -28.68 -4.27 2.85
CA GLY A 106 -29.06 -5.68 2.84
C GLY A 106 -28.02 -6.59 2.19
N LEU A 107 -26.74 -6.16 2.13
CA LEU A 107 -25.62 -6.91 1.59
C LEU A 107 -24.92 -7.73 2.69
N LYS A 108 -24.21 -8.80 2.28
CA LYS A 108 -23.39 -9.60 3.20
C LYS A 108 -22.21 -8.80 3.71
N HIS A 109 -21.78 -9.11 4.93
CA HIS A 109 -20.55 -8.58 5.51
C HIS A 109 -19.32 -9.01 4.72
N LEU A 110 -18.21 -8.30 4.92
CA LEU A 110 -16.92 -8.66 4.32
C LEU A 110 -16.44 -10.01 4.87
N GLU A 111 -15.95 -10.86 3.97
CA GLU A 111 -15.37 -12.17 4.26
C GLU A 111 -13.86 -12.23 3.96
N ASN A 112 -13.26 -11.08 3.65
CA ASN A 112 -11.83 -10.96 3.34
C ASN A 112 -10.97 -11.38 4.54
N GLU A 113 -9.81 -11.98 4.28
CA GLU A 113 -8.77 -12.12 5.29
C GLU A 113 -8.27 -10.73 5.71
N ILE A 114 -8.13 -10.51 7.02
CA ILE A 114 -7.74 -9.21 7.57
C ILE A 114 -6.45 -9.35 8.36
N THR A 115 -5.52 -8.43 8.16
CA THR A 115 -4.37 -8.22 9.02
C THR A 115 -4.51 -6.87 9.72
N ASP A 116 -4.61 -6.91 11.04
CA ASP A 116 -4.60 -5.70 11.87
C ASP A 116 -3.17 -5.32 12.23
N THR A 117 -2.69 -4.22 11.64
CA THR A 117 -1.33 -3.72 11.90
C THR A 117 -1.15 -3.14 13.30
N LEU A 118 -2.22 -2.72 13.99
CA LEU A 118 -2.18 -2.31 15.39
C LEU A 118 -1.83 -3.49 16.30
N VAL A 119 -2.43 -4.67 16.04
CA VAL A 119 -2.13 -5.91 16.76
C VAL A 119 -0.69 -6.33 16.50
N LEU A 120 -0.24 -6.32 15.23
CA LEU A 120 1.16 -6.61 14.87
C LEU A 120 2.13 -5.69 15.60
N ALA A 121 1.83 -4.38 15.61
CA ALA A 121 2.68 -3.39 16.25
C ALA A 121 2.72 -3.55 17.78
N ARG A 122 1.59 -3.85 18.43
CA ARG A 122 1.53 -4.13 19.88
C ARG A 122 2.37 -5.34 20.26
N ASN A 123 2.33 -6.39 19.46
CA ASN A 123 3.12 -7.59 19.68
C ASN A 123 4.62 -7.32 19.50
N LYS A 124 4.99 -6.50 18.51
CA LYS A 124 6.38 -6.16 18.21
C LYS A 124 6.99 -5.16 19.20
N PHE A 125 6.16 -4.23 19.73
CA PHE A 125 6.58 -3.13 20.59
C PHE A 125 5.73 -3.05 21.87
N PRO A 126 5.77 -4.05 22.74
CA PRO A 126 4.97 -4.05 23.97
C PRO A 126 5.28 -2.83 24.83
N GLY A 127 4.23 -2.18 25.33
CA GLY A 127 4.35 -1.00 26.19
C GLY A 127 4.70 0.33 25.49
N SER A 128 4.87 0.33 24.17
CA SER A 128 5.15 1.55 23.38
C SER A 128 3.89 2.09 22.72
N SER A 129 3.91 3.40 22.37
CA SER A 129 2.89 3.95 21.48
C SER A 129 3.01 3.32 20.08
N VAL A 130 1.87 2.89 19.55
CA VAL A 130 1.74 2.19 18.26
C VAL A 130 0.68 2.83 17.36
N SER A 131 0.35 4.11 17.58
CA SER A 131 -0.44 4.89 16.61
C SER A 131 0.31 4.98 15.26
N LEU A 132 -0.39 5.23 14.17
CA LEU A 132 0.23 5.37 12.86
C LEU A 132 1.37 6.41 12.87
N ASP A 133 1.15 7.57 13.50
CA ASP A 133 2.19 8.60 13.67
C ASP A 133 3.39 8.12 14.49
N ALA A 134 3.14 7.38 15.58
CA ALA A 134 4.22 6.83 16.38
C ALA A 134 5.05 5.79 15.60
N LEU A 135 4.39 4.99 14.77
CA LEU A 135 5.06 4.02 13.89
C LEU A 135 5.81 4.71 12.76
N CYS A 136 5.23 5.75 12.13
CA CYS A 136 5.92 6.58 11.14
C CYS A 136 7.21 7.16 11.72
N LYS A 137 7.15 7.75 12.92
CA LYS A 137 8.33 8.28 13.61
C LYS A 137 9.37 7.19 13.89
N ARG A 138 8.93 6.01 14.35
CA ARG A 138 9.81 4.88 14.68
C ARG A 138 10.54 4.36 13.45
N TYR A 139 9.85 4.23 12.34
CA TYR A 139 10.40 3.71 11.08
C TYR A 139 10.97 4.80 10.17
N ARG A 140 10.98 6.07 10.62
CA ARG A 140 11.45 7.24 9.84
C ARG A 140 10.69 7.39 8.50
N VAL A 141 9.40 7.08 8.52
CA VAL A 141 8.49 7.35 7.41
C VAL A 141 8.09 8.82 7.50
N ASP A 142 8.29 9.56 6.42
CA ASP A 142 7.92 10.97 6.34
C ASP A 142 6.39 11.12 6.31
N ASN A 143 5.81 11.71 7.36
CA ASN A 143 4.40 12.03 7.49
C ASN A 143 4.11 13.54 7.46
N SER A 144 5.04 14.36 6.97
CA SER A 144 4.91 15.82 6.93
C SER A 144 3.70 16.33 6.13
N LYS A 145 3.24 15.54 5.17
CA LYS A 145 2.04 15.84 4.35
C LYS A 145 0.71 15.57 5.07
N ARG A 146 0.74 14.89 6.21
CA ARG A 146 -0.43 14.56 7.01
C ARG A 146 -0.77 15.71 7.96
N THR A 147 -1.35 16.79 7.45
CA THR A 147 -1.82 17.92 8.26
C THR A 147 -3.13 17.62 8.97
N GLN A 148 -3.98 16.81 8.38
CA GLN A 148 -5.22 16.25 8.88
C GLN A 148 -5.31 14.78 8.46
N HIS A 149 -6.20 14.02 9.09
CA HIS A 149 -6.48 12.65 8.68
C HIS A 149 -7.13 12.64 7.30
N ASN A 150 -6.63 11.77 6.44
CA ASN A 150 -7.16 11.54 5.10
C ASN A 150 -6.91 10.07 4.75
N ALA A 151 -7.97 9.34 4.42
CA ALA A 151 -7.88 7.90 4.26
C ALA A 151 -6.85 7.46 3.20
N LEU A 152 -6.70 8.18 2.10
CA LEU A 152 -5.71 7.80 1.07
C LEU A 152 -4.27 8.08 1.52
N ILE A 153 -4.02 9.21 2.20
CA ILE A 153 -2.69 9.54 2.77
C ILE A 153 -2.34 8.54 3.86
N ASP A 154 -3.30 8.18 4.72
CA ASP A 154 -3.10 7.23 5.79
C ASP A 154 -2.83 5.82 5.25
N CYS A 155 -3.47 5.42 4.14
CA CYS A 155 -3.12 4.20 3.41
C CYS A 155 -1.67 4.23 2.88
N ASP A 156 -1.18 5.34 2.31
CA ASP A 156 0.20 5.45 1.81
C ASP A 156 1.23 5.33 2.95
N LEU A 157 0.95 5.99 4.08
CA LEU A 157 1.79 5.89 5.28
C LEU A 157 1.74 4.47 5.86
N LEU A 158 0.54 3.88 5.95
CA LEU A 158 0.35 2.54 6.47
C LEU A 158 1.05 1.49 5.61
N ALA A 159 1.04 1.63 4.28
CA ALA A 159 1.77 0.74 3.38
C ALA A 159 3.27 0.70 3.72
N LYS A 160 3.90 1.86 3.90
CA LYS A 160 5.32 1.99 4.27
C LYS A 160 5.59 1.43 5.67
N VAL A 161 4.71 1.69 6.63
CA VAL A 161 4.80 1.16 8.00
C VAL A 161 4.64 -0.37 8.00
N TYR A 162 3.66 -0.90 7.27
CA TYR A 162 3.38 -2.34 7.20
C TYR A 162 4.58 -3.14 6.68
N ILE A 163 5.21 -2.71 5.59
CA ILE A 163 6.41 -3.35 5.04
C ILE A 163 7.53 -3.45 6.10
N ASN A 164 7.70 -2.38 6.90
CA ASN A 164 8.67 -2.37 7.98
C ASN A 164 8.24 -3.23 9.19
N LEU A 165 6.94 -3.31 9.47
CA LEU A 165 6.42 -4.13 10.58
C LEU A 165 6.65 -5.62 10.35
N ILE A 166 6.50 -6.10 9.12
CA ILE A 166 6.72 -7.50 8.74
C ILE A 166 8.19 -7.81 8.40
N ASP A 167 9.10 -6.85 8.66
CA ASP A 167 10.55 -6.97 8.39
C ASP A 167 10.91 -7.21 6.91
N GLN A 168 10.00 -6.93 6.01
CA GLN A 168 10.26 -6.97 4.56
C GLN A 168 10.98 -5.69 4.14
N LYS A 169 12.30 -5.65 4.34
CA LYS A 169 13.13 -4.47 3.97
C LYS A 169 13.37 -4.35 2.48
N GLU A 170 13.21 -5.44 1.75
CA GLU A 170 13.36 -5.49 0.30
C GLU A 170 12.19 -6.25 -0.32
N PRO A 171 11.66 -5.78 -1.47
CA PRO A 171 10.63 -6.52 -2.20
C PRO A 171 11.20 -7.88 -2.60
N THR A 172 10.57 -8.96 -2.16
CA THR A 172 10.94 -10.31 -2.63
C THR A 172 10.44 -10.46 -4.06
N LEU A 173 11.37 -10.49 -5.02
CA LEU A 173 11.07 -10.96 -6.37
C LEU A 173 10.79 -12.46 -6.28
N ASN A 174 9.53 -12.84 -6.18
CA ASN A 174 9.13 -14.24 -6.30
C ASN A 174 9.31 -14.66 -7.76
N PHE A 175 10.39 -15.36 -8.04
CA PHE A 175 10.58 -16.11 -9.28
C PHE A 175 9.84 -17.46 -9.26
N GLU A 176 8.91 -17.65 -8.33
CA GLU A 176 8.10 -18.88 -8.30
C GLU A 176 7.21 -18.91 -9.53
N ASN A 177 7.71 -19.70 -10.50
CA ASN A 177 6.95 -20.44 -11.49
C ASN A 177 5.73 -19.71 -12.12
N GLN A 178 5.96 -18.66 -12.87
CA GLN A 178 5.28 -18.65 -14.14
C GLN A 178 5.90 -19.80 -14.95
N ASN A 179 5.25 -20.96 -14.93
CA ASN A 179 5.39 -21.95 -15.98
C ASN A 179 4.95 -21.26 -17.28
N TYR A 180 5.86 -20.45 -17.85
CA TYR A 180 5.77 -20.17 -19.25
C TYR A 180 5.82 -21.54 -19.91
N LEU A 181 4.66 -22.01 -20.39
CA LEU A 181 4.62 -22.98 -21.45
C LEU A 181 5.53 -22.42 -22.53
N VAL A 182 6.81 -22.82 -22.46
CA VAL A 182 7.76 -22.57 -23.51
C VAL A 182 7.17 -23.30 -24.71
N ASN A 183 6.53 -22.53 -25.58
CA ASN A 183 6.16 -22.99 -26.89
C ASN A 183 7.45 -23.46 -27.54
N GLN A 184 7.67 -24.78 -27.59
CA GLN A 184 8.89 -25.44 -28.09
C GLN A 184 9.20 -25.13 -29.55
N ASN A 185 8.50 -24.19 -30.17
CA ASN A 185 8.70 -23.79 -31.58
C ASN A 185 9.33 -22.41 -31.79
N SER A 186 9.78 -21.71 -30.74
CA SER A 186 10.64 -20.56 -30.94
C SER A 186 12.08 -21.03 -31.06
N LYS A 187 12.64 -20.98 -32.29
CA LYS A 187 14.08 -21.07 -32.50
C LYS A 187 14.75 -20.04 -31.61
N LEU A 188 15.34 -20.50 -30.51
CA LEU A 188 16.19 -19.70 -29.64
C LEU A 188 17.37 -19.21 -30.53
N THR A 189 17.31 -18.00 -31.00
CA THR A 189 18.49 -17.33 -31.55
C THR A 189 19.41 -17.09 -30.34
N PRO A 190 20.57 -17.76 -30.28
CA PRO A 190 21.51 -17.54 -29.19
C PRO A 190 21.98 -16.09 -29.25
N TYR A 191 21.65 -15.33 -28.20
CA TYR A 191 22.12 -13.96 -28.02
C TYR A 191 23.57 -13.98 -27.51
N PHE A 192 24.48 -14.55 -28.33
CA PHE A 192 25.91 -14.44 -28.10
C PHE A 192 26.41 -13.24 -28.92
N LYS A 193 26.75 -12.15 -28.26
CA LYS A 193 27.68 -11.20 -28.88
C LYS A 193 28.97 -11.96 -29.10
N LYS A 194 29.44 -12.00 -30.35
CA LYS A 194 30.75 -12.57 -30.70
C LYS A 194 31.77 -11.89 -29.77
N VAL A 195 32.42 -12.67 -28.93
CA VAL A 195 33.54 -12.17 -28.13
C VAL A 195 34.65 -11.85 -29.12
N ILE A 196 35.07 -10.61 -29.20
CA ILE A 196 36.19 -10.18 -29.99
C ILE A 196 37.44 -10.43 -29.14
N ASP A 197 38.23 -11.40 -29.50
CA ASP A 197 39.52 -11.64 -28.86
C ASP A 197 40.48 -10.50 -29.22
N ILE A 198 41.08 -9.92 -28.19
CA ILE A 198 42.05 -8.83 -28.34
C ILE A 198 43.35 -9.41 -28.90
N THR A 199 43.90 -8.74 -29.88
CA THR A 199 45.20 -9.11 -30.47
C THR A 199 46.34 -8.90 -29.48
N ASP A 200 47.44 -9.62 -29.66
CA ASP A 200 48.60 -9.46 -28.78
C ASP A 200 49.26 -8.07 -28.89
N GLU A 201 49.12 -7.41 -30.04
CA GLU A 201 49.52 -6.01 -30.23
C GLU A 201 48.68 -5.04 -29.40
N GLU A 202 47.37 -5.23 -29.37
CA GLU A 202 46.48 -4.41 -28.54
C GLU A 202 46.74 -4.62 -27.06
N LYS A 203 46.99 -5.86 -26.60
CA LYS A 203 47.40 -6.14 -25.23
C LYS A 203 48.69 -5.43 -24.85
N LYS A 204 49.67 -5.42 -25.77
CA LYS A 204 50.96 -4.77 -25.54
C LYS A 204 50.81 -3.26 -25.44
N SER A 205 50.10 -2.65 -26.38
CA SER A 205 49.81 -1.21 -26.38
C SER A 205 49.04 -0.78 -25.14
N HIS A 206 48.06 -1.58 -24.69
CA HIS A 206 47.32 -1.33 -23.47
C HIS A 206 48.23 -1.38 -22.24
N LYS A 207 49.10 -2.35 -22.14
CA LYS A 207 50.05 -2.49 -21.05
C LYS A 207 51.05 -1.33 -21.00
N GLU A 208 51.54 -0.86 -22.12
CA GLU A 208 52.41 0.33 -22.24
C GLU A 208 51.68 1.60 -21.81
N TYR A 209 50.41 1.76 -22.23
CA TYR A 209 49.58 2.87 -21.80
C TYR A 209 49.38 2.90 -20.26
N LEU A 210 49.09 1.73 -19.66
CA LEU A 210 48.93 1.63 -18.21
C LEU A 210 50.21 1.99 -17.46
N LEU A 211 51.36 1.53 -17.93
CA LEU A 211 52.66 1.83 -17.29
C LEU A 211 53.03 3.33 -17.37
N ASN A 212 52.67 4.00 -18.48
CA ASN A 212 53.05 5.39 -18.68
C ASN A 212 52.08 6.39 -18.07
N ASN A 213 50.80 6.02 -17.87
CA ASN A 213 49.76 6.95 -17.49
C ASN A 213 49.14 6.70 -16.11
N LEU A 214 49.37 5.55 -15.48
CA LEU A 214 48.86 5.26 -14.14
C LEU A 214 49.98 5.29 -13.11
N LYS A 215 49.80 6.10 -12.07
CA LYS A 215 50.76 6.22 -10.93
C LYS A 215 50.82 4.99 -10.03
N LYS A 216 49.85 4.08 -10.12
CA LYS A 216 49.81 2.79 -9.39
C LYS A 216 49.24 1.74 -10.33
N ASN A 217 49.97 0.66 -10.52
CA ASN A 217 49.54 -0.48 -11.30
C ASN A 217 49.01 -1.54 -10.35
N PHE A 218 47.75 -1.94 -10.52
CA PHE A 218 47.05 -2.93 -9.68
C PHE A 218 46.90 -4.30 -10.38
N PHE A 219 47.59 -4.51 -11.51
CA PHE A 219 47.54 -5.75 -12.30
C PHE A 219 48.90 -6.38 -12.45
#